data_429083dabbfef6701e617f61939e65d6
#
_entry.id   429083dabbfef6701e617f61939e65d6
#
_cell.length_a   1.000
_cell.length_b   1.000
_cell.length_c   1.000
_cell.angle_alpha   90.00
_cell.angle_beta   90.00
_cell.angle_gamma   90.00
#
_symmetry.space_group_name_H-M   'P 1'
#
loop_
_entity.id
_entity.type
_entity.pdbx_description
1 polymer ?
#
loop_
_entity_poly.entity_id
_entity_poly.type
_entity_poly.pdbx_seq_one_letter_code
_entity_poly.pdbx_strand_id
1 'polypeptide(L)'
;SEMCIRDRDKDFENYPRTIESDKKKLLAEGVDVLFLPDAQIINVVKFAFRLGHIARKLCGVDRSGHFEGVAKIILKFLDIIKPDSITLGEKDYQQLLVIKKIIKDLELKTEVRSYPTVRNKEGIALSSRNKLLGKKIFLAKYIPTVLKQINLEIIEGNFALHRLNYFKDFLEKSGIDRVHYLEILNEKNLARLTKVPSISRIFIAISINGVRLIVTCGLNIN
;
A
#
# COMPACT_ATOMS: atom_id res chain seq x y z
N SER A 1 -11.43 3.43 1.80
CA SER A 1 -10.06 3.55 2.20
C SER A 1 -9.79 4.03 3.63
N GLU A 2 -10.80 4.21 4.47
CA GLU A 2 -10.61 4.47 5.91
C GLU A 2 -9.96 3.29 6.65
N MET A 3 -9.86 2.14 6.03
CA MET A 3 -9.21 0.95 6.58
C MET A 3 -7.75 1.20 7.00
N CYS A 4 -7.03 2.01 6.24
CA CYS A 4 -5.60 2.24 6.41
C CYS A 4 -5.24 3.34 7.43
N ILE A 5 -6.22 4.01 8.04
CA ILE A 5 -5.99 5.19 8.88
C ILE A 5 -6.45 5.01 10.33
N ARG A 6 -7.23 3.96 10.64
CA ARG A 6 -7.86 3.75 11.96
C ARG A 6 -6.90 3.44 13.11
N ASP A 7 -5.64 3.11 12.80
CA ASP A 7 -4.60 2.86 13.80
C ASP A 7 -3.83 4.13 14.23
N ARG A 8 -4.21 5.30 13.70
CA ARG A 8 -3.60 6.59 14.03
C ARG A 8 -4.67 7.66 14.17
N ASP A 9 -4.93 8.13 15.36
CA ASP A 9 -5.96 9.14 15.63
C ASP A 9 -5.75 10.40 14.77
N LYS A 10 -4.51 10.92 14.69
CA LYS A 10 -4.17 12.08 13.85
C LYS A 10 -4.41 11.84 12.35
N ASP A 11 -4.10 10.64 11.82
CA ASP A 11 -4.38 10.30 10.43
C ASP A 11 -5.89 10.18 10.20
N PHE A 12 -6.62 9.64 11.17
CA PHE A 12 -8.07 9.48 11.08
C PHE A 12 -8.79 10.81 11.08
N GLU A 13 -8.38 11.75 11.94
CA GLU A 13 -8.95 13.09 12.04
C GLU A 13 -8.67 13.94 10.80
N ASN A 14 -7.43 13.90 10.29
CA ASN A 14 -6.98 14.75 9.19
C ASN A 14 -7.13 14.10 7.81
N TYR A 15 -7.69 12.90 7.71
CA TYR A 15 -7.85 12.22 6.42
C TYR A 15 -8.87 12.94 5.53
N PRO A 16 -8.51 13.28 4.28
CA PRO A 16 -9.43 13.97 3.38
C PRO A 16 -10.67 13.12 3.11
N ARG A 17 -11.84 13.58 3.58
CA ARG A 17 -13.14 12.95 3.31
C ARG A 17 -13.85 13.76 2.25
N THR A 18 -14.12 13.14 1.10
CA THR A 18 -14.69 13.78 -0.07
C THR A 18 -15.91 13.02 -0.57
N ILE A 19 -16.81 12.63 0.36
CA ILE A 19 -17.95 11.72 0.09
C ILE A 19 -18.79 12.19 -1.10
N GLU A 20 -19.13 13.47 -1.19
CA GLU A 20 -19.94 13.98 -2.29
C GLU A 20 -19.21 13.93 -3.65
N SER A 21 -17.91 14.25 -3.66
CA SER A 21 -17.09 14.09 -4.86
C SER A 21 -16.94 12.63 -5.26
N ASP A 22 -16.79 11.73 -4.29
CA ASP A 22 -16.63 10.30 -4.52
C ASP A 22 -17.93 9.68 -5.03
N LYS A 23 -19.10 10.06 -4.49
CA LYS A 23 -20.43 9.68 -5.02
C LYS A 23 -20.57 10.04 -6.50
N LYS A 24 -20.22 11.31 -6.88
CA LYS A 24 -20.31 11.77 -8.27
C LYS A 24 -19.43 10.92 -9.20
N LYS A 25 -18.21 10.59 -8.78
CA LYS A 25 -17.30 9.75 -9.57
C LYS A 25 -17.84 8.32 -9.72
N LEU A 26 -18.29 7.72 -8.61
CA LEU A 26 -18.87 6.37 -8.63
C LEU A 26 -20.08 6.29 -9.56
N LEU A 27 -20.95 7.30 -9.51
CA LEU A 27 -22.11 7.38 -10.41
C LEU A 27 -21.68 7.48 -11.89
N ALA A 28 -20.66 8.31 -12.19
CA ALA A 28 -20.13 8.48 -13.54
C ALA A 28 -19.48 7.20 -14.10
N GLU A 29 -18.91 6.37 -13.22
CA GLU A 29 -18.30 5.08 -13.56
C GLU A 29 -19.32 3.92 -13.56
N GLY A 30 -20.63 4.19 -13.39
CA GLY A 30 -21.69 3.18 -13.44
C GLY A 30 -21.72 2.24 -12.23
N VAL A 31 -21.31 2.71 -11.05
CA VAL A 31 -21.40 1.92 -9.81
C VAL A 31 -22.85 1.86 -9.33
N ASP A 32 -23.39 0.66 -9.22
CA ASP A 32 -24.82 0.43 -8.87
C ASP A 32 -25.11 0.68 -7.39
N VAL A 33 -24.19 0.31 -6.49
CA VAL A 33 -24.39 0.36 -5.03
C VAL A 33 -23.19 0.96 -4.33
N LEU A 34 -23.41 1.96 -3.51
CA LEU A 34 -22.44 2.53 -2.58
C LEU A 34 -22.78 2.14 -1.14
N PHE A 35 -21.98 1.25 -0.55
CA PHE A 35 -22.13 0.83 0.84
C PHE A 35 -21.33 1.74 1.77
N LEU A 36 -22.01 2.50 2.62
CA LEU A 36 -21.44 3.41 3.62
C LEU A 36 -21.87 2.97 5.04
N PRO A 37 -21.14 2.02 5.67
CA PRO A 37 -21.51 1.54 6.99
C PRO A 37 -21.16 2.54 8.09
N ASP A 38 -21.97 2.55 9.14
CA ASP A 38 -21.63 3.25 10.38
C ASP A 38 -20.42 2.61 11.08
N ALA A 39 -19.67 3.42 11.82
CA ALA A 39 -18.49 2.95 12.56
C ALA A 39 -18.80 1.82 13.55
N GLN A 40 -20.01 1.81 14.11
CA GLN A 40 -20.47 0.79 15.06
C GLN A 40 -20.55 -0.63 14.43
N ILE A 41 -20.91 -0.72 13.15
CA ILE A 41 -21.00 -2.01 12.42
C ILE A 41 -19.65 -2.70 12.37
N ILE A 42 -18.56 -1.93 12.34
CA ILE A 42 -17.18 -2.45 12.16
C ILE A 42 -16.63 -3.03 13.47
N ASN A 43 -17.12 -2.60 14.61
CA ASN A 43 -16.59 -3.00 15.92
C ASN A 43 -16.95 -4.44 16.35
N VAL A 44 -17.88 -5.09 15.66
CA VAL A 44 -18.35 -6.44 15.99
C VAL A 44 -17.79 -7.47 15.00
N VAL A 45 -16.50 -7.82 15.15
CA VAL A 45 -15.88 -8.91 14.36
C VAL A 45 -15.50 -10.06 15.28
N LYS A 46 -16.16 -11.20 15.09
CA LYS A 46 -15.96 -12.44 15.87
C LYS A 46 -14.99 -13.44 15.20
N PHE A 47 -14.12 -12.97 14.31
CA PHE A 47 -13.20 -13.86 13.62
C PHE A 47 -11.89 -13.98 14.37
N ALA A 48 -11.48 -15.22 14.68
CA ALA A 48 -10.12 -15.52 15.11
C ALA A 48 -9.25 -15.76 13.87
N PHE A 49 -8.21 -14.94 13.66
CA PHE A 49 -7.27 -15.09 12.56
C PHE A 49 -5.85 -14.76 13.00
N ARG A 50 -4.86 -15.30 12.28
CA ARG A 50 -3.45 -15.00 12.48
C ARG A 50 -2.83 -14.50 11.18
N LEU A 51 -2.27 -13.31 11.17
CA LEU A 51 -1.69 -12.71 9.97
C LEU A 51 -0.29 -13.23 9.63
N GLY A 52 0.39 -13.81 10.63
CA GLY A 52 1.74 -14.33 10.45
C GLY A 52 2.81 -13.25 10.25
N HIS A 53 3.92 -13.62 9.62
CA HIS A 53 5.08 -12.73 9.45
C HIS A 53 4.86 -11.57 8.46
N ILE A 54 3.96 -11.73 7.48
CA ILE A 54 3.67 -10.70 6.48
C ILE A 54 3.22 -9.39 7.14
N ALA A 55 2.38 -9.48 8.17
CA ALA A 55 1.86 -8.31 8.89
C ALA A 55 2.90 -7.62 9.78
N ARG A 56 4.03 -8.27 10.08
CA ARG A 56 5.09 -7.76 10.97
C ARG A 56 6.29 -7.18 10.22
N LYS A 57 6.21 -7.02 8.90
CA LYS A 57 7.24 -6.42 8.05
C LYS A 57 6.82 -5.04 7.57
N LEU A 58 7.75 -4.28 7.00
CA LEU A 58 7.47 -3.00 6.33
C LEU A 58 6.57 -2.09 7.18
N CYS A 59 5.35 -1.80 6.69
CA CYS A 59 4.38 -0.97 7.42
C CYS A 59 4.02 -1.55 8.80
N GLY A 60 4.04 -2.86 8.98
CA GLY A 60 3.72 -3.50 10.27
C GLY A 60 4.78 -3.32 11.34
N VAL A 61 6.03 -3.00 10.97
CA VAL A 61 7.10 -2.65 11.93
C VAL A 61 6.80 -1.32 12.62
N ASP A 62 6.40 -0.32 11.82
CA ASP A 62 6.14 1.05 12.32
C ASP A 62 4.72 1.23 12.88
N ARG A 63 3.82 0.29 12.58
CA ARG A 63 2.38 0.40 12.84
C ARG A 63 1.84 -0.91 13.41
N SER A 64 2.18 -1.17 14.68
CA SER A 64 1.69 -2.38 15.38
C SER A 64 0.16 -2.40 15.40
N GLY A 65 -0.45 -3.56 15.12
CA GLY A 65 -1.91 -3.73 15.08
C GLY A 65 -2.61 -3.20 13.82
N HIS A 66 -1.88 -2.52 12.90
CA HIS A 66 -2.46 -1.95 11.69
C HIS A 66 -3.17 -2.99 10.82
N PHE A 67 -2.49 -4.07 10.50
CA PHE A 67 -3.04 -5.10 9.61
C PHE A 67 -4.14 -5.92 10.28
N GLU A 68 -4.11 -6.05 11.59
CA GLU A 68 -5.21 -6.62 12.37
C GLU A 68 -6.48 -5.76 12.24
N GLY A 69 -6.33 -4.44 12.31
CA GLY A 69 -7.44 -3.50 12.06
C GLY A 69 -7.98 -3.60 10.63
N VAL A 70 -7.10 -3.60 9.63
CA VAL A 70 -7.47 -3.78 8.21
C VAL A 70 -8.22 -5.09 8.00
N ALA A 71 -7.68 -6.19 8.56
CA ALA A 71 -8.27 -7.52 8.45
C ALA A 71 -9.69 -7.56 9.03
N LYS A 72 -9.90 -6.99 10.22
CA LYS A 72 -11.23 -6.93 10.86
C LYS A 72 -12.25 -6.23 9.96
N ILE A 73 -11.89 -5.08 9.38
CA ILE A 73 -12.79 -4.30 8.52
C ILE A 73 -13.14 -5.09 7.26
N ILE A 74 -12.13 -5.65 6.58
CA ILE A 74 -12.36 -6.42 5.36
C ILE A 74 -13.20 -7.65 5.62
N LEU A 75 -12.90 -8.42 6.68
CA LEU A 75 -13.69 -9.60 7.04
C LEU A 75 -15.14 -9.22 7.33
N LYS A 76 -15.37 -8.08 8.00
CA LYS A 76 -16.73 -7.59 8.23
C LYS A 76 -17.46 -7.24 6.93
N PHE A 77 -16.77 -6.60 5.98
CA PHE A 77 -17.37 -6.30 4.67
C PHE A 77 -17.67 -7.57 3.88
N LEU A 78 -16.75 -8.56 3.88
CA LEU A 78 -16.97 -9.83 3.22
C LEU A 78 -18.13 -10.61 3.84
N ASP A 79 -18.30 -10.55 5.16
CA ASP A 79 -19.42 -11.18 5.88
C ASP A 79 -20.78 -10.56 5.53
N ILE A 80 -20.82 -9.21 5.43
CA ILE A 80 -22.07 -8.49 5.13
C ILE A 80 -22.44 -8.59 3.64
N ILE A 81 -21.48 -8.35 2.76
CA ILE A 81 -21.71 -8.20 1.31
C ILE A 81 -21.68 -9.55 0.61
N LYS A 82 -20.85 -10.49 1.08
CA LYS A 82 -20.59 -11.82 0.49
C LYS A 82 -20.30 -11.74 -1.02
N PRO A 83 -19.33 -10.90 -1.44
CA PRO A 83 -19.06 -10.68 -2.85
C PRO A 83 -18.36 -11.89 -3.49
N ASP A 84 -18.59 -12.13 -4.78
CA ASP A 84 -17.85 -13.11 -5.57
C ASP A 84 -16.37 -12.70 -5.72
N SER A 85 -16.11 -11.41 -5.84
CA SER A 85 -14.74 -10.89 -5.91
C SER A 85 -14.56 -9.55 -5.20
N ILE A 86 -13.33 -9.32 -4.73
CA ILE A 86 -12.87 -8.02 -4.19
C ILE A 86 -11.68 -7.53 -5.02
N THR A 87 -11.73 -6.27 -5.48
CA THR A 87 -10.64 -5.64 -6.21
C THR A 87 -9.82 -4.74 -5.29
N LEU A 88 -8.51 -4.92 -5.25
CA LEU A 88 -7.57 -4.18 -4.41
C LEU A 88 -6.43 -3.60 -5.25
N GLY A 89 -6.02 -2.36 -4.94
CA GLY A 89 -4.90 -1.70 -5.61
C GLY A 89 -3.55 -2.23 -5.13
N GLU A 90 -2.62 -2.48 -6.06
CA GLU A 90 -1.24 -2.91 -5.77
C GLU A 90 -0.40 -1.85 -5.07
N LYS A 91 -0.86 -0.61 -5.03
CA LYS A 91 -0.19 0.45 -4.26
C LYS A 91 0.01 0.05 -2.80
N ASP A 92 -0.99 -0.57 -2.20
CA ASP A 92 -0.97 -1.07 -0.82
C ASP A 92 -0.68 -2.60 -0.81
N TYR A 93 0.41 -3.02 -1.49
CA TYR A 93 0.71 -4.42 -1.81
C TYR A 93 0.82 -5.33 -0.59
N GLN A 94 1.40 -4.85 0.51
CA GLN A 94 1.44 -5.62 1.76
C GLN A 94 0.03 -5.90 2.29
N GLN A 95 -0.89 -4.93 2.19
CA GLN A 95 -2.30 -5.12 2.52
C GLN A 95 -2.96 -6.16 1.61
N LEU A 96 -2.68 -6.10 0.30
CA LEU A 96 -3.15 -7.10 -0.66
C LEU A 96 -2.72 -8.52 -0.26
N LEU A 97 -1.45 -8.70 0.13
CA LEU A 97 -0.95 -10.01 0.58
C LEU A 97 -1.62 -10.48 1.87
N VAL A 98 -1.82 -9.59 2.83
CA VAL A 98 -2.52 -9.90 4.09
C VAL A 98 -3.95 -10.35 3.79
N ILE A 99 -4.67 -9.66 2.92
CA ILE A 99 -6.06 -9.99 2.59
C ILE A 99 -6.13 -11.31 1.82
N LYS A 100 -5.24 -11.54 0.83
CA LYS A 100 -5.13 -12.83 0.14
C LYS A 100 -4.90 -13.98 1.11
N LYS A 101 -4.00 -13.78 2.08
CA LYS A 101 -3.73 -14.79 3.12
C LYS A 101 -4.97 -15.08 3.97
N ILE A 102 -5.67 -14.07 4.46
CA ILE A 102 -6.86 -14.24 5.31
C ILE A 102 -7.97 -14.98 4.55
N ILE A 103 -8.26 -14.58 3.32
CA ILE A 103 -9.29 -15.21 2.50
C ILE A 103 -8.96 -16.69 2.28
N LYS A 104 -7.68 -17.01 2.03
CA LYS A 104 -7.21 -18.40 1.90
C LYS A 104 -7.31 -19.18 3.21
N ASP A 105 -6.82 -18.62 4.32
CA ASP A 105 -6.77 -19.31 5.62
C ASP A 105 -8.18 -19.56 6.19
N LEU A 106 -9.15 -18.72 5.87
CA LEU A 106 -10.56 -18.88 6.28
C LEU A 106 -11.42 -19.56 5.21
N GLU A 107 -10.81 -20.05 4.13
CA GLU A 107 -11.48 -20.76 3.02
C GLU A 107 -12.69 -19.99 2.45
N LEU A 108 -12.58 -18.63 2.42
CA LEU A 108 -13.64 -17.79 1.87
C LEU A 108 -13.70 -17.94 0.34
N LYS A 109 -14.90 -17.98 -0.21
CA LYS A 109 -15.12 -18.16 -1.67
C LYS A 109 -14.81 -16.92 -2.51
N THR A 110 -14.62 -15.75 -1.86
CA THR A 110 -14.36 -14.47 -2.54
C THR A 110 -13.01 -14.48 -3.26
N GLU A 111 -13.00 -14.21 -4.56
CA GLU A 111 -11.79 -14.04 -5.36
C GLU A 111 -11.13 -12.68 -5.05
N VAL A 112 -9.79 -12.66 -4.91
CA VAL A 112 -9.03 -11.39 -4.76
C VAL A 112 -8.39 -11.01 -6.07
N ARG A 113 -8.89 -9.94 -6.70
CA ARG A 113 -8.33 -9.32 -7.90
C ARG A 113 -7.41 -8.17 -7.53
N SER A 114 -6.24 -8.09 -8.15
CA SER A 114 -5.33 -6.95 -7.98
C SER A 114 -5.41 -6.01 -9.17
N TYR A 115 -5.28 -4.71 -8.91
CA TYR A 115 -5.22 -3.67 -9.94
C TYR A 115 -3.90 -2.89 -9.83
N PRO A 116 -3.17 -2.67 -10.94
CA PRO A 116 -1.91 -1.96 -10.93
C PRO A 116 -2.02 -0.56 -10.33
N THR A 117 -0.91 -0.08 -9.73
CA THR A 117 -0.87 1.27 -9.16
C THR A 117 -1.05 2.34 -10.22
N VAL A 118 -2.13 3.11 -10.13
CA VAL A 118 -2.36 4.25 -11.02
C VAL A 118 -1.41 5.39 -10.65
N ARG A 119 -0.80 6.00 -11.68
CA ARG A 119 0.19 7.06 -11.53
C ARG A 119 -0.19 8.28 -12.38
N ASN A 120 0.26 9.46 -11.97
CA ASN A 120 0.16 10.65 -12.80
C ASN A 120 1.22 10.66 -13.91
N LYS A 121 1.23 11.72 -14.74
CA LYS A 121 2.20 11.89 -15.85
C LYS A 121 3.67 11.90 -15.40
N GLU A 122 3.94 12.27 -14.15
CA GLU A 122 5.28 12.28 -13.55
C GLU A 122 5.65 10.94 -12.91
N GLY A 123 4.80 9.91 -13.02
CA GLY A 123 5.00 8.59 -12.41
C GLY A 123 4.67 8.51 -10.92
N ILE A 124 4.16 9.59 -10.31
CA ILE A 124 3.79 9.61 -8.89
C ILE A 124 2.50 8.80 -8.70
N ALA A 125 2.52 7.85 -7.76
CA ALA A 125 1.34 7.06 -7.42
C ALA A 125 0.21 7.95 -6.89
N LEU A 126 -1.00 7.76 -7.39
CA LEU A 126 -2.16 8.52 -6.94
C LEU A 126 -2.51 8.15 -5.49
N SER A 127 -2.71 9.17 -4.67
CA SER A 127 -3.10 9.05 -3.27
C SER A 127 -3.85 10.30 -2.82
N SER A 128 -4.87 10.12 -1.98
CA SER A 128 -5.53 11.27 -1.32
C SER A 128 -4.56 12.08 -0.45
N ARG A 129 -3.52 11.42 0.11
CA ARG A 129 -2.47 12.07 0.88
C ARG A 129 -1.59 13.03 0.07
N ASN A 130 -1.55 12.90 -1.25
CA ASN A 130 -0.78 13.83 -2.09
C ASN A 130 -1.26 15.28 -1.93
N LYS A 131 -2.56 15.50 -1.64
CA LYS A 131 -3.12 16.82 -1.35
C LYS A 131 -2.52 17.47 -0.10
N LEU A 132 -2.10 16.67 0.88
CA LEU A 132 -1.51 17.16 2.13
C LEU A 132 -0.05 17.62 1.98
N LEU A 133 0.60 17.31 0.87
CA LEU A 133 2.00 17.71 0.61
C LEU A 133 2.13 19.21 0.29
N GLY A 134 1.05 19.85 -0.13
CA GLY A 134 1.05 21.26 -0.50
C GLY A 134 2.13 21.58 -1.54
N LYS A 135 2.87 22.65 -1.29
CA LYS A 135 3.95 23.09 -2.18
C LYS A 135 5.11 22.07 -2.31
N LYS A 136 5.24 21.13 -1.36
CA LYS A 136 6.30 20.10 -1.39
C LYS A 136 5.97 18.88 -2.23
N ILE A 137 4.83 18.85 -2.94
CA ILE A 137 4.43 17.73 -3.81
C ILE A 137 5.50 17.39 -4.86
N PHE A 138 6.29 18.38 -5.30
CA PHE A 138 7.35 18.17 -6.28
C PHE A 138 8.43 17.21 -5.80
N LEU A 139 8.63 17.05 -4.47
CA LEU A 139 9.58 16.09 -3.91
C LEU A 139 9.15 14.65 -4.16
N ALA A 140 7.85 14.39 -4.31
CA ALA A 140 7.34 13.05 -4.58
C ALA A 140 7.81 12.48 -5.93
N LYS A 141 8.29 13.33 -6.88
CA LYS A 141 8.87 12.89 -8.16
C LYS A 141 10.17 12.09 -8.00
N TYR A 142 10.89 12.26 -6.89
CA TYR A 142 12.09 11.48 -6.64
C TYR A 142 11.80 9.99 -6.41
N ILE A 143 10.58 9.64 -5.97
CA ILE A 143 10.19 8.24 -5.79
C ILE A 143 10.23 7.48 -7.13
N PRO A 144 9.45 7.85 -8.17
CA PRO A 144 9.50 7.16 -9.44
C PRO A 144 10.88 7.23 -10.10
N THR A 145 11.65 8.30 -9.91
CA THR A 145 13.02 8.41 -10.41
C THR A 145 13.91 7.32 -9.81
N VAL A 146 13.90 7.17 -8.49
CA VAL A 146 14.68 6.12 -7.80
C VAL A 146 14.21 4.72 -8.19
N LEU A 147 12.89 4.48 -8.23
CA LEU A 147 12.35 3.17 -8.63
C LEU A 147 12.77 2.79 -10.05
N LYS A 148 12.74 3.75 -10.98
CA LYS A 148 13.18 3.55 -12.37
C LYS A 148 14.69 3.24 -12.44
N GLN A 149 15.51 4.00 -11.70
CA GLN A 149 16.96 3.80 -11.69
C GLN A 149 17.35 2.43 -11.12
N ILE A 150 16.74 2.03 -9.99
CA ILE A 150 16.94 0.69 -9.43
C ILE A 150 16.57 -0.40 -10.44
N ASN A 151 15.42 -0.25 -11.11
CA ASN A 151 14.99 -1.24 -12.11
C ASN A 151 15.94 -1.32 -13.31
N LEU A 152 16.45 -0.19 -13.78
CA LEU A 152 17.45 -0.15 -14.86
C LEU A 152 18.75 -0.84 -14.45
N GLU A 153 19.32 -0.52 -13.29
CA GLU A 153 20.53 -1.17 -12.78
C GLU A 153 20.37 -2.69 -12.62
N ILE A 154 19.15 -3.15 -12.24
CA ILE A 154 18.84 -4.58 -12.13
C ILE A 154 18.80 -5.24 -13.52
N ILE A 155 18.15 -4.62 -14.51
CA ILE A 155 18.07 -5.13 -15.89
C ILE A 155 19.45 -5.22 -16.51
N GLU A 156 20.30 -4.24 -16.26
CA GLU A 156 21.70 -4.19 -16.75
C GLU A 156 22.64 -5.15 -16.00
N GLY A 157 22.16 -5.84 -14.96
CA GLY A 157 22.96 -6.74 -14.14
C GLY A 157 23.97 -6.06 -13.21
N ASN A 158 23.88 -4.74 -13.05
CA ASN A 158 24.81 -3.90 -12.28
C ASN A 158 24.33 -3.62 -10.85
N PHE A 159 23.18 -4.16 -10.43
CA PHE A 159 22.58 -3.86 -9.13
C PHE A 159 23.04 -4.84 -8.05
N ALA A 160 23.47 -4.30 -6.93
CA ALA A 160 23.70 -5.05 -5.70
C ALA A 160 22.83 -4.49 -4.56
N LEU A 161 22.33 -5.33 -3.66
CA LEU A 161 21.37 -4.94 -2.62
C LEU A 161 21.88 -3.81 -1.71
N HIS A 162 23.18 -3.70 -1.47
CA HIS A 162 23.77 -2.59 -0.69
C HIS A 162 23.56 -1.22 -1.35
N ARG A 163 23.33 -1.16 -2.67
CA ARG A 163 23.02 0.07 -3.41
C ARG A 163 21.74 0.75 -2.91
N LEU A 164 20.83 0.01 -2.26
CA LEU A 164 19.64 0.61 -1.64
C LEU A 164 19.98 1.71 -0.62
N ASN A 165 21.12 1.59 0.08
CA ASN A 165 21.56 2.64 1.02
C ASN A 165 21.92 3.95 0.28
N TYR A 166 22.59 3.86 -0.86
CA TYR A 166 22.86 5.02 -1.70
C TYR A 166 21.56 5.73 -2.11
N PHE A 167 20.54 4.99 -2.52
CA PHE A 167 19.25 5.58 -2.90
C PHE A 167 18.48 6.17 -1.72
N LYS A 168 18.59 5.58 -0.52
CA LYS A 168 18.04 6.17 0.71
C LYS A 168 18.69 7.53 1.00
N ASP A 169 20.02 7.58 0.99
CA ASP A 169 20.79 8.80 1.22
C ASP A 169 20.47 9.88 0.19
N PHE A 170 20.35 9.49 -1.10
CA PHE A 170 19.96 10.39 -2.17
C PHE A 170 18.59 11.01 -1.92
N LEU A 171 17.60 10.21 -1.54
CA LEU A 171 16.24 10.70 -1.24
C LEU A 171 16.25 11.70 -0.08
N GLU A 172 16.94 11.41 1.02
CA GLU A 172 17.01 12.29 2.17
C GLU A 172 17.76 13.60 1.85
N LYS A 173 18.88 13.53 1.12
CA LYS A 173 19.61 14.71 0.62
C LYS A 173 18.79 15.56 -0.38
N SER A 174 17.80 14.95 -1.05
CA SER A 174 16.89 15.66 -1.96
C SER A 174 15.76 16.41 -1.24
N GLY A 175 15.73 16.43 0.09
CA GLY A 175 14.75 17.17 0.89
C GLY A 175 13.54 16.32 1.36
N ILE A 176 13.61 15.01 1.23
CA ILE A 176 12.66 14.07 1.86
C ILE A 176 12.96 14.00 3.36
N ASP A 177 11.95 14.22 4.20
CA ASP A 177 12.13 14.31 5.65
C ASP A 177 12.70 13.00 6.25
N ARG A 178 12.27 11.85 5.72
CA ARG A 178 12.71 10.52 6.19
C ARG A 178 12.39 9.43 5.17
N VAL A 179 13.31 8.50 4.99
CA VAL A 179 13.08 7.21 4.34
C VAL A 179 12.87 6.14 5.41
N HIS A 180 11.63 5.70 5.63
CA HIS A 180 11.31 4.66 6.62
C HIS A 180 11.86 3.31 6.22
N TYR A 181 11.69 2.97 4.95
CA TYR A 181 12.30 1.80 4.31
C TYR A 181 12.40 1.98 2.80
N LEU A 182 13.40 1.37 2.22
CA LEU A 182 13.54 1.06 0.80
C LEU A 182 14.11 -0.34 0.72
N GLU A 183 13.30 -1.31 0.31
CA GLU A 183 13.64 -2.73 0.34
C GLU A 183 13.20 -3.42 -0.95
N ILE A 184 13.98 -4.44 -1.37
CA ILE A 184 13.59 -5.39 -2.42
C ILE A 184 13.33 -6.72 -1.72
N LEU A 185 12.10 -7.21 -1.83
CA LEU A 185 11.64 -8.42 -1.16
C LEU A 185 10.97 -9.36 -2.16
N ASN A 186 10.87 -10.62 -1.79
CA ASN A 186 10.05 -11.58 -2.53
C ASN A 186 8.59 -11.09 -2.54
N GLU A 187 7.99 -10.97 -3.72
CA GLU A 187 6.66 -10.38 -3.85
C GLU A 187 5.53 -11.25 -3.27
N LYS A 188 5.73 -12.58 -3.13
CA LYS A 188 4.69 -13.49 -2.62
C LYS A 188 4.61 -13.54 -1.10
N ASN A 189 5.76 -13.41 -0.40
CA ASN A 189 5.84 -13.65 1.04
C ASN A 189 6.65 -12.61 1.81
N LEU A 190 7.16 -11.58 1.13
CA LEU A 190 8.02 -10.53 1.70
C LEU A 190 9.30 -11.07 2.35
N ALA A 191 9.78 -12.24 1.95
CA ALA A 191 11.07 -12.75 2.44
C ALA A 191 12.22 -11.86 1.95
N ARG A 192 13.23 -11.70 2.79
CA ARG A 192 14.50 -11.06 2.39
C ARG A 192 15.18 -11.90 1.32
N LEU A 193 15.89 -11.24 0.43
CA LEU A 193 16.56 -11.84 -0.70
C LEU A 193 18.07 -11.65 -0.55
N THR A 194 18.84 -12.64 -0.97
CA THR A 194 20.31 -12.54 -1.09
C THR A 194 20.74 -12.04 -2.46
N LYS A 195 19.88 -12.26 -3.46
CA LYS A 195 19.97 -11.73 -4.84
C LYS A 195 18.59 -11.35 -5.33
N VAL A 196 18.48 -10.63 -6.43
CA VAL A 196 17.21 -10.13 -6.96
C VAL A 196 16.70 -11.04 -8.08
N PRO A 197 15.78 -11.99 -7.80
CA PRO A 197 15.11 -12.80 -8.81
C PRO A 197 13.91 -12.08 -9.43
N SER A 198 13.37 -12.60 -10.54
CA SER A 198 12.20 -12.03 -11.24
C SER A 198 10.93 -11.89 -10.39
N ILE A 199 10.78 -12.69 -9.33
CA ILE A 199 9.65 -12.63 -8.38
C ILE A 199 9.87 -11.61 -7.25
N SER A 200 10.53 -10.52 -7.55
CA SER A 200 10.87 -9.48 -6.57
C SER A 200 10.05 -8.22 -6.78
N ARG A 201 9.87 -7.47 -5.71
CA ARG A 201 9.18 -6.19 -5.72
C ARG A 201 9.93 -5.18 -4.85
N ILE A 202 10.02 -3.93 -5.32
CA ILE A 202 10.54 -2.81 -4.55
C ILE A 202 9.43 -2.27 -3.67
N PHE A 203 9.75 -2.01 -2.40
CA PHE A 203 8.88 -1.38 -1.41
C PHE A 203 9.57 -0.14 -0.87
N ILE A 204 8.88 0.99 -0.87
CA ILE A 204 9.39 2.25 -0.34
C ILE A 204 8.33 2.92 0.53
N ALA A 205 8.76 3.46 1.68
CA ALA A 205 7.98 4.39 2.48
C ALA A 205 8.84 5.57 2.87
N ILE A 206 8.31 6.76 2.64
CA ILE A 206 8.96 8.04 2.94
C ILE A 206 8.01 8.97 3.67
N SER A 207 8.54 10.01 4.30
CA SER A 207 7.77 11.15 4.77
C SER A 207 8.21 12.42 4.05
N ILE A 208 7.23 13.23 3.61
CA ILE A 208 7.41 14.57 3.05
C ILE A 208 6.44 15.49 3.79
N ASN A 209 6.96 16.55 4.41
CA ASN A 209 6.17 17.49 5.20
C ASN A 209 5.31 16.79 6.30
N GLY A 210 5.91 15.78 6.96
CA GLY A 210 5.21 14.96 7.95
C GLY A 210 4.22 13.95 7.37
N VAL A 211 3.93 13.99 6.07
CA VAL A 211 2.98 13.08 5.41
C VAL A 211 3.69 11.81 4.93
N ARG A 212 3.26 10.66 5.44
CA ARG A 212 3.81 9.36 5.02
C ARG A 212 3.21 8.90 3.70
N LEU A 213 4.07 8.62 2.74
CA LEU A 213 3.74 8.02 1.44
C LEU A 213 4.34 6.62 1.35
N ILE A 214 3.58 5.69 0.77
CA ILE A 214 4.05 4.35 0.43
C ILE A 214 3.86 4.11 -1.06
N VAL A 215 4.82 3.44 -1.66
CA VAL A 215 4.78 3.05 -3.08
C VAL A 215 5.46 1.69 -3.24
N THR A 216 5.02 0.94 -4.22
CA THR A 216 5.65 -0.32 -4.60
C THR A 216 5.72 -0.45 -6.11
N CYS A 217 6.69 -1.21 -6.60
CA CYS A 217 6.89 -1.50 -8.00
C CYS A 217 7.36 -2.95 -8.15
N GLY A 218 6.66 -3.76 -8.98
CA GLY A 218 7.17 -5.04 -9.42
C GLY A 218 8.42 -4.84 -10.27
N LEU A 219 9.35 -5.79 -10.23
CA LEU A 219 10.54 -5.78 -11.07
C LEU A 219 10.24 -6.54 -12.37
N ASN A 220 10.41 -5.87 -13.50
CA ASN A 220 10.32 -6.49 -14.82
C ASN A 220 11.72 -7.00 -15.20
N ILE A 221 12.10 -8.14 -14.64
CA ILE A 221 13.31 -8.87 -15.03
C ILE A 221 12.85 -9.92 -16.04
N ASN A 222 13.02 -9.65 -17.33
CA ASN A 222 12.83 -10.64 -18.41
C ASN A 222 14.00 -11.62 -18.44
#